data_d2c5cffee7510e16d55c7940dc8381e4
#
_entry.id   d2c5cffee7510e16d55c7940dc8381e4
#
_cell.length_a   1.000
_cell.length_b   1.000
_cell.length_c   1.000
_cell.angle_alpha   90.00
_cell.angle_beta   90.00
_cell.angle_gamma   90.00
#
_symmetry.space_group_name_H-M   'P 1'
#
loop_
_entity.id
_entity.type
_entity.pdbx_description
1 polymer ?
#
loop_
_entity_poly.entity_id
_entity_poly.type
_entity_poly.pdbx_seq_one_letter_code
_entity_poly.pdbx_strand_id
1 'polypeptide(L)'
;MRKSLPRRSAVTSRPFQAFPSLSQPFPATSILPVSAAPPSLSRLLPRPVPRFLRLLLTLAIAAAAGGLCQWLHSPLPWMLGPLLGSAALSIVGVPLLASQRLRNGGQWVIGTALGLYFTPEVLAQVLRLAPWTLLGAAWALGLGHLFYRWLRWSMARAPGGAVDAGTAYFATVIGGASEMAAFAERLGARVDLVAAAHSLRVLLVVVTIPFTYQFAQIHGSTPAPAAAVGVLPLGLLLLAAATAAGSWLMLRLRQPNPWVLGSLAVALAITASGHTPSALPPGLSQAAQLAIGVSLGTRFTPAFLHTAPRWLAAVAVGTLGMILASAGFAWAVAQAAGLEPAAVLLGNSPGGIAEMCITAKVMELGVPLVTAFHIVRYVIVLLLTGPIHQRFIAPVAARP
;
A
#
# COMPACT_ATOMS: atom_id res chain seq x y z
N MET A 1 3.47 46.42 -53.12
CA MET A 1 3.52 46.14 -51.68
C MET A 1 3.11 44.66 -51.43
N ARG A 2 4.06 43.75 -51.35
CA ARG A 2 3.84 42.32 -51.04
C ARG A 2 4.02 42.13 -49.55
N LYS A 3 2.94 41.73 -48.81
CA LYS A 3 3.01 41.32 -47.41
C LYS A 3 3.48 39.87 -47.32
N SER A 4 4.61 39.66 -46.70
CA SER A 4 5.22 38.36 -46.37
C SER A 4 4.47 37.67 -45.22
N LEU A 5 4.00 36.46 -45.42
CA LEU A 5 3.45 35.56 -44.40
C LEU A 5 4.58 34.95 -43.54
N PRO A 6 4.38 34.79 -42.24
CA PRO A 6 5.39 34.13 -41.39
C PRO A 6 5.40 32.63 -41.60
N ARG A 7 6.60 32.06 -41.72
CA ARG A 7 6.90 30.63 -41.84
C ARG A 7 6.40 29.87 -40.61
N ARG A 8 5.66 28.80 -40.82
CA ARG A 8 5.35 27.78 -39.82
C ARG A 8 6.64 27.11 -39.41
N SER A 9 6.99 27.20 -38.10
CA SER A 9 8.06 26.44 -37.50
C SER A 9 7.68 24.95 -37.44
N ALA A 10 8.51 24.12 -38.04
CA ALA A 10 8.39 22.68 -38.03
C ALA A 10 8.49 22.15 -36.57
N VAL A 11 7.43 21.46 -36.13
CA VAL A 11 7.44 20.68 -34.88
C VAL A 11 8.34 19.46 -35.13
N THR A 12 9.59 19.54 -34.68
CA THR A 12 10.49 18.39 -34.66
C THR A 12 9.96 17.38 -33.65
N SER A 13 9.48 16.25 -34.14
CA SER A 13 9.21 15.04 -33.37
C SER A 13 10.50 14.58 -32.69
N ARG A 14 10.62 14.78 -31.38
CA ARG A 14 11.70 14.16 -30.60
C ARG A 14 11.46 12.65 -30.55
N PRO A 15 12.50 11.83 -30.81
CA PRO A 15 12.37 10.38 -30.70
C PRO A 15 12.11 9.99 -29.24
N PHE A 16 11.34 8.93 -29.08
CA PHE A 16 11.02 8.24 -27.84
C PHE A 16 12.31 7.97 -27.04
N GLN A 17 12.61 8.81 -26.06
CA GLN A 17 13.69 8.51 -25.13
C GLN A 17 13.21 7.38 -24.22
N ALA A 18 13.85 6.24 -24.36
CA ALA A 18 13.75 5.11 -23.44
C ALA A 18 13.89 5.62 -22.00
N PHE A 19 13.13 5.02 -21.08
CA PHE A 19 13.14 5.34 -19.66
C PHE A 19 14.56 5.61 -19.17
N PRO A 20 14.86 6.80 -18.62
CA PRO A 20 16.15 7.02 -17.99
C PRO A 20 16.28 6.03 -16.84
N SER A 21 17.36 5.26 -16.85
CA SER A 21 17.69 4.25 -15.86
C SER A 21 17.49 4.79 -14.45
N LEU A 22 16.90 3.98 -13.57
CA LEU A 22 16.70 4.20 -12.14
C LEU A 22 18.02 4.33 -11.34
N SER A 23 19.04 4.94 -11.94
CA SER A 23 20.45 4.86 -11.52
C SER A 23 20.94 5.94 -10.55
N GLN A 24 20.07 6.80 -10.03
CA GLN A 24 20.52 7.74 -9.00
C GLN A 24 20.13 7.25 -7.59
N PRO A 25 21.08 7.28 -6.61
CA PRO A 25 20.76 7.01 -5.22
C PRO A 25 19.78 8.08 -4.73
N PHE A 26 18.79 7.67 -3.94
CA PHE A 26 17.87 8.59 -3.28
C PHE A 26 18.69 9.63 -2.50
N PRO A 27 18.57 10.93 -2.79
CA PRO A 27 19.16 11.94 -1.93
C PRO A 27 18.49 11.81 -0.57
N ALA A 28 19.29 11.80 0.49
CA ALA A 28 18.81 11.96 1.85
C ALA A 28 18.01 13.25 1.88
N THR A 29 16.71 13.14 2.19
CA THR A 29 15.76 14.25 2.23
C THR A 29 16.32 15.36 3.11
N SER A 30 16.79 16.45 2.50
CA SER A 30 17.02 17.71 3.19
C SER A 30 15.65 18.27 3.55
N ILE A 31 15.23 18.03 4.78
CA ILE A 31 14.05 18.64 5.37
C ILE A 31 14.35 20.12 5.53
N LEU A 32 13.73 20.96 4.71
CA LEU A 32 13.73 22.41 4.90
C LEU A 32 13.21 22.74 6.32
N PRO A 33 13.79 23.71 7.03
CA PRO A 33 13.33 24.04 8.36
C PRO A 33 11.92 24.64 8.28
N VAL A 34 10.95 23.89 8.81
CA VAL A 34 9.58 24.37 9.02
C VAL A 34 9.60 25.44 10.10
N SER A 35 9.22 26.65 9.72
CA SER A 35 8.98 27.80 10.60
C SER A 35 8.06 27.42 11.77
N ALA A 36 8.54 27.69 12.99
CA ALA A 36 7.86 27.76 14.27
C ALA A 36 6.56 26.95 14.45
N ALA A 37 6.72 25.67 14.82
CA ALA A 37 5.64 24.89 15.45
C ALA A 37 5.38 25.40 16.89
N PRO A 38 4.12 25.31 17.40
CA PRO A 38 3.81 25.67 18.78
C PRO A 38 4.63 24.82 19.75
N PRO A 39 4.88 25.28 20.99
CA PRO A 39 5.77 24.59 21.92
C PRO A 39 5.21 23.20 22.25
N SER A 40 5.83 22.19 21.67
CA SER A 40 5.51 20.81 21.92
C SER A 40 5.89 20.42 23.35
N LEU A 41 5.14 19.49 23.95
CA LEU A 41 5.44 18.82 25.23
C LEU A 41 6.87 18.24 25.33
N SER A 42 7.65 18.30 24.26
CA SER A 42 9.06 17.92 24.18
C SER A 42 9.99 18.71 25.11
N ARG A 43 9.56 19.89 25.64
CA ARG A 43 10.34 20.69 26.61
C ARG A 43 10.32 20.14 28.03
N LEU A 44 9.48 19.14 28.33
CA LEU A 44 9.36 18.56 29.68
C LEU A 44 10.23 17.31 29.90
N LEU A 45 10.95 16.82 28.88
CA LEU A 45 11.84 15.69 29.05
C LEU A 45 13.29 16.17 29.21
N PRO A 46 13.93 15.94 30.36
CA PRO A 46 15.23 16.54 30.70
C PRO A 46 16.45 15.93 29.98
N ARG A 47 16.31 14.88 29.18
CA ARG A 47 17.38 14.30 28.33
C ARG A 47 16.78 13.63 27.10
N PRO A 48 17.44 13.68 25.91
CA PRO A 48 16.96 12.97 24.73
C PRO A 48 16.99 11.47 25.01
N VAL A 49 15.80 10.85 25.09
CA VAL A 49 15.67 9.40 25.28
C VAL A 49 16.42 8.69 24.15
N PRO A 50 17.35 7.75 24.45
CA PRO A 50 18.11 7.04 23.43
C PRO A 50 17.19 6.43 22.36
N ARG A 51 17.60 6.46 21.09
CA ARG A 51 16.80 5.92 19.97
C ARG A 51 16.34 4.49 20.20
N PHE A 52 17.20 3.65 20.76
CA PHE A 52 16.89 2.27 21.11
C PHE A 52 15.74 2.17 22.13
N LEU A 53 15.80 2.96 23.20
CA LEU A 53 14.75 2.95 24.23
C LEU A 53 13.41 3.48 23.67
N ARG A 54 13.44 4.50 22.81
CA ARG A 54 12.24 4.97 22.11
C ARG A 54 11.63 3.89 21.23
N LEU A 55 12.46 3.12 20.51
CA LEU A 55 11.99 2.00 19.70
C LEU A 55 11.34 0.92 20.57
N LEU A 56 11.99 0.53 21.67
CA LEU A 56 11.44 -0.46 22.61
C LEU A 56 10.11 0.00 23.22
N LEU A 57 10.03 1.25 23.66
CA LEU A 57 8.78 1.82 24.18
C LEU A 57 7.68 1.82 23.11
N THR A 58 8.01 2.20 21.87
CA THR A 58 7.04 2.17 20.76
C THR A 58 6.52 0.74 20.52
N LEU A 59 7.41 -0.26 20.52
CA LEU A 59 7.02 -1.66 20.33
C LEU A 59 6.21 -2.19 21.52
N ALA A 60 6.56 -1.83 22.74
CA ALA A 60 5.81 -2.23 23.94
C ALA A 60 4.38 -1.65 23.94
N ILE A 61 4.25 -0.37 23.61
CA ILE A 61 2.95 0.30 23.46
C ILE A 61 2.13 -0.38 22.35
N ALA A 62 2.76 -0.66 21.22
CA ALA A 62 2.12 -1.33 20.09
C ALA A 62 1.67 -2.74 20.44
N ALA A 63 2.48 -3.49 21.17
CA ALA A 63 2.13 -4.83 21.66
C ALA A 63 0.97 -4.77 22.66
N ALA A 64 0.97 -3.81 23.58
CA ALA A 64 -0.13 -3.59 24.51
C ALA A 64 -1.44 -3.24 23.77
N ALA A 65 -1.37 -2.36 22.77
CA ALA A 65 -2.52 -2.02 21.93
C ALA A 65 -3.02 -3.24 21.13
N GLY A 66 -2.10 -4.08 20.61
CA GLY A 66 -2.43 -5.35 19.96
C GLY A 66 -3.13 -6.32 20.89
N GLY A 67 -2.60 -6.50 22.12
CA GLY A 67 -3.20 -7.32 23.17
C GLY A 67 -4.60 -6.82 23.60
N LEU A 68 -4.78 -5.48 23.73
CA LEU A 68 -6.07 -4.89 24.01
C LEU A 68 -7.07 -5.17 22.87
N CYS A 69 -6.67 -4.99 21.62
CA CYS A 69 -7.51 -5.31 20.47
C CYS A 69 -7.87 -6.79 20.41
N GLN A 70 -6.94 -7.67 20.78
CA GLN A 70 -7.21 -9.11 20.87
C GLN A 70 -8.21 -9.44 21.98
N TRP A 71 -8.09 -8.81 23.15
CA TRP A 71 -9.06 -8.96 24.23
C TRP A 71 -10.44 -8.43 23.84
N LEU A 72 -10.51 -7.34 23.09
CA LEU A 72 -11.76 -6.78 22.54
C LEU A 72 -12.30 -7.57 21.34
N HIS A 73 -11.69 -8.68 20.96
CA HIS A 73 -12.07 -9.49 19.79
C HIS A 73 -12.13 -8.67 18.49
N SER A 74 -11.26 -7.66 18.36
CA SER A 74 -11.15 -6.84 17.16
C SER A 74 -10.60 -7.66 15.98
N PRO A 75 -11.00 -7.38 14.72
CA PRO A 75 -10.37 -8.01 13.57
C PRO A 75 -8.89 -7.61 13.50
N LEU A 76 -8.02 -8.53 13.05
CA LEU A 76 -6.58 -8.28 12.88
C LEU A 76 -5.91 -7.57 14.08
N PRO A 77 -6.03 -8.07 15.31
CA PRO A 77 -5.62 -7.34 16.51
C PRO A 77 -4.16 -6.90 16.48
N TRP A 78 -3.27 -7.75 15.94
CA TRP A 78 -1.83 -7.51 15.85
C TRP A 78 -1.41 -6.56 14.71
N MET A 79 -2.35 -6.14 13.87
CA MET A 79 -2.12 -5.08 12.88
C MET A 79 -2.87 -3.80 13.24
N LEU A 80 -4.17 -3.90 13.57
CA LEU A 80 -5.00 -2.73 13.89
C LEU A 80 -4.65 -2.10 15.23
N GLY A 81 -4.39 -2.89 16.27
CA GLY A 81 -3.97 -2.38 17.58
C GLY A 81 -2.71 -1.52 17.50
N PRO A 82 -1.59 -2.05 16.99
CA PRO A 82 -0.36 -1.28 16.73
C PRO A 82 -0.57 -0.06 15.83
N LEU A 83 -1.36 -0.19 14.78
CA LEU A 83 -1.67 0.90 13.84
C LEU A 83 -2.43 2.04 14.56
N LEU A 84 -3.56 1.73 15.18
CA LEU A 84 -4.42 2.72 15.83
C LEU A 84 -3.77 3.31 17.09
N GLY A 85 -3.14 2.47 17.90
CA GLY A 85 -2.43 2.92 19.11
C GLY A 85 -1.26 3.85 18.79
N SER A 86 -0.42 3.49 17.80
CA SER A 86 0.68 4.38 17.39
C SER A 86 0.19 5.62 16.65
N ALA A 87 -0.88 5.54 15.87
CA ALA A 87 -1.47 6.70 15.21
C ALA A 87 -2.03 7.70 16.24
N ALA A 88 -2.82 7.23 17.21
CA ALA A 88 -3.40 8.06 18.26
C ALA A 88 -2.31 8.80 19.04
N LEU A 89 -1.27 8.09 19.49
CA LEU A 89 -0.17 8.70 20.24
C LEU A 89 0.69 9.64 19.37
N SER A 90 0.93 9.29 18.10
CA SER A 90 1.63 10.19 17.18
C SER A 90 0.86 11.48 16.93
N ILE A 91 -0.47 11.42 16.79
CA ILE A 91 -1.36 12.60 16.63
C ILE A 91 -1.28 13.53 17.85
N VAL A 92 -1.20 12.98 19.05
CA VAL A 92 -1.07 13.76 20.29
C VAL A 92 0.37 14.33 20.45
N GLY A 93 1.29 13.94 19.59
CA GLY A 93 2.67 14.46 19.58
C GLY A 93 3.66 13.64 20.41
N VAL A 94 3.29 12.42 20.82
CA VAL A 94 4.25 11.50 21.46
C VAL A 94 5.32 11.11 20.44
N PRO A 95 6.63 11.28 20.77
CA PRO A 95 7.71 11.04 19.82
C PRO A 95 8.00 9.54 19.66
N LEU A 96 7.09 8.82 19.00
CA LEU A 96 7.26 7.41 18.66
C LEU A 96 8.36 7.22 17.60
N LEU A 97 8.94 6.01 17.54
CA LEU A 97 9.96 5.66 16.56
C LEU A 97 9.62 4.35 15.87
N ALA A 98 9.37 4.40 14.56
CA ALA A 98 9.28 3.22 13.71
C ALA A 98 10.64 2.89 13.10
N SER A 99 10.93 1.60 12.99
CA SER A 99 12.13 1.10 12.32
C SER A 99 11.79 0.59 10.92
N GLN A 100 12.42 1.19 9.90
CA GLN A 100 12.28 0.72 8.52
C GLN A 100 12.76 -0.73 8.35
N ARG A 101 13.78 -1.15 9.10
CA ARG A 101 14.29 -2.54 9.08
C ARG A 101 13.24 -3.51 9.61
N LEU A 102 12.55 -3.18 10.70
CA LEU A 102 11.48 -4.02 11.26
C LEU A 102 10.28 -4.09 10.28
N ARG A 103 9.90 -2.98 9.68
CA ARG A 103 8.86 -2.98 8.64
C ARG A 103 9.26 -3.87 7.47
N ASN A 104 10.48 -3.75 6.96
CA ASN A 104 10.98 -4.59 5.87
C ASN A 104 10.99 -6.07 6.25
N GLY A 105 11.44 -6.41 7.47
CA GLY A 105 11.36 -7.77 8.01
C GLY A 105 9.93 -8.29 8.10
N GLY A 106 9.00 -7.45 8.58
CA GLY A 106 7.57 -7.78 8.60
C GLY A 106 7.02 -8.05 7.20
N GLN A 107 7.36 -7.21 6.23
CA GLN A 107 6.96 -7.40 4.84
C GLN A 107 7.55 -8.69 4.24
N TRP A 108 8.80 -9.00 4.52
CA TRP A 108 9.45 -10.25 4.11
C TRP A 108 8.75 -11.48 4.67
N VAL A 109 8.43 -11.49 5.97
CA VAL A 109 7.70 -12.59 6.61
C VAL A 109 6.30 -12.75 5.99
N ILE A 110 5.58 -11.66 5.80
CA ILE A 110 4.23 -11.72 5.20
C ILE A 110 4.30 -12.20 3.75
N GLY A 111 5.23 -11.68 2.93
CA GLY A 111 5.41 -12.14 1.56
C GLY A 111 5.73 -13.64 1.49
N THR A 112 6.62 -14.13 2.36
CA THR A 112 6.90 -15.57 2.49
C THR A 112 5.64 -16.36 2.87
N ALA A 113 4.89 -15.90 3.90
CA ALA A 113 3.67 -16.54 4.34
C ALA A 113 2.62 -16.66 3.23
N LEU A 114 2.47 -15.61 2.42
CA LEU A 114 1.52 -15.58 1.31
C LEU A 114 1.93 -16.53 0.17
N GLY A 115 3.22 -16.61 -0.13
CA GLY A 115 3.74 -17.51 -1.16
C GLY A 115 3.46 -18.99 -0.88
N LEU A 116 3.45 -19.37 0.40
CA LEU A 116 3.16 -20.76 0.81
C LEU A 116 1.71 -21.22 0.54
N TYR A 117 0.81 -20.33 0.13
CA TYR A 117 -0.55 -20.72 -0.28
C TYR A 117 -0.64 -21.18 -1.73
N PHE A 118 0.39 -20.99 -2.55
CA PHE A 118 0.34 -21.27 -4.00
C PHE A 118 0.84 -22.68 -4.34
N THR A 119 0.08 -23.71 -3.93
CA THR A 119 0.33 -25.08 -4.43
C THR A 119 0.12 -25.15 -5.95
N PRO A 120 0.59 -26.23 -6.64
CA PRO A 120 0.36 -26.40 -8.08
C PRO A 120 -1.10 -26.25 -8.49
N GLU A 121 -2.01 -26.85 -7.70
CA GLU A 121 -3.46 -26.84 -7.93
C GLU A 121 -4.03 -25.43 -7.79
N VAL A 122 -3.61 -24.72 -6.71
CA VAL A 122 -4.03 -23.34 -6.44
C VAL A 122 -3.51 -22.39 -7.50
N LEU A 123 -2.27 -22.56 -7.94
CA LEU A 123 -1.70 -21.73 -9.03
C LEU A 123 -2.48 -21.95 -10.32
N ALA A 124 -2.81 -23.20 -10.67
CA ALA A 124 -3.61 -23.50 -11.86
C ALA A 124 -5.02 -22.85 -11.79
N GLN A 125 -5.66 -22.86 -10.61
CA GLN A 125 -6.94 -22.16 -10.39
C GLN A 125 -6.81 -20.65 -10.58
N VAL A 126 -5.78 -20.04 -9.97
CA VAL A 126 -5.53 -18.59 -10.08
C VAL A 126 -5.27 -18.17 -11.52
N LEU A 127 -4.53 -18.96 -12.29
CA LEU A 127 -4.26 -18.69 -13.71
C LEU A 127 -5.54 -18.73 -14.56
N ARG A 128 -6.51 -19.59 -14.25
CA ARG A 128 -7.83 -19.61 -14.91
C ARG A 128 -8.64 -18.33 -14.62
N LEU A 129 -8.35 -17.65 -13.51
CA LEU A 129 -9.00 -16.40 -13.12
C LEU A 129 -8.29 -15.15 -13.69
N ALA A 130 -7.28 -15.31 -14.55
CA ALA A 130 -6.55 -14.20 -15.14
C ALA A 130 -7.46 -13.15 -15.83
N PRO A 131 -8.52 -13.51 -16.59
CA PRO A 131 -9.40 -12.49 -17.18
C PRO A 131 -10.05 -11.59 -16.12
N TRP A 132 -10.46 -12.16 -14.99
CA TRP A 132 -11.10 -11.43 -13.89
C TRP A 132 -10.10 -10.53 -13.14
N THR A 133 -8.86 -10.99 -12.94
CA THR A 133 -7.81 -10.16 -12.32
C THR A 133 -7.39 -8.99 -13.23
N LEU A 134 -7.36 -9.20 -14.54
CA LEU A 134 -7.14 -8.14 -15.53
C LEU A 134 -8.29 -7.12 -15.53
N LEU A 135 -9.53 -7.60 -15.47
CA LEU A 135 -10.71 -6.75 -15.36
C LEU A 135 -10.67 -5.92 -14.05
N GLY A 136 -10.24 -6.54 -12.94
CA GLY A 136 -10.03 -5.84 -11.67
C GLY A 136 -8.94 -4.75 -11.75
N ALA A 137 -7.87 -4.99 -12.49
CA ALA A 137 -6.84 -3.98 -12.72
C ALA A 137 -7.34 -2.83 -13.60
N ALA A 138 -8.12 -3.12 -14.64
CA ALA A 138 -8.78 -2.09 -15.46
C ALA A 138 -9.77 -1.27 -14.62
N TRP A 139 -10.55 -1.92 -13.76
CA TRP A 139 -11.42 -1.26 -12.79
C TRP A 139 -10.65 -0.31 -11.88
N ALA A 140 -9.52 -0.75 -11.33
CA ALA A 140 -8.70 0.08 -10.45
C ALA A 140 -8.17 1.35 -11.14
N LEU A 141 -7.78 1.26 -12.42
CA LEU A 141 -7.39 2.42 -13.22
C LEU A 141 -8.56 3.38 -13.44
N GLY A 142 -9.72 2.85 -13.82
CA GLY A 142 -10.96 3.62 -14.02
C GLY A 142 -11.42 4.30 -12.73
N LEU A 143 -11.41 3.58 -11.62
CA LEU A 143 -11.78 4.08 -10.30
C LEU A 143 -10.80 5.16 -9.81
N GLY A 144 -9.50 4.97 -10.02
CA GLY A 144 -8.48 5.98 -9.73
C GLY A 144 -8.69 7.26 -10.54
N HIS A 145 -9.06 7.12 -11.83
CA HIS A 145 -9.38 8.26 -12.69
C HIS A 145 -10.67 8.97 -12.26
N LEU A 146 -11.71 8.23 -11.88
CA LEU A 146 -12.96 8.80 -11.36
C LEU A 146 -12.69 9.59 -10.07
N PHE A 147 -11.89 9.03 -9.17
CA PHE A 147 -11.48 9.70 -7.95
C PHE A 147 -10.65 10.96 -8.24
N TYR A 148 -9.76 10.93 -9.24
CA TYR A 148 -9.03 12.10 -9.70
C TYR A 148 -9.96 13.24 -10.13
N ARG A 149 -10.97 12.95 -10.95
CA ARG A 149 -11.95 13.94 -11.40
C ARG A 149 -12.73 14.52 -10.23
N TRP A 150 -13.18 13.66 -9.32
CA TRP A 150 -13.93 14.08 -8.15
C TRP A 150 -13.05 14.93 -7.19
N LEU A 151 -11.82 14.53 -6.95
CA LEU A 151 -10.90 15.26 -6.08
C LEU A 151 -10.58 16.65 -6.65
N ARG A 152 -10.34 16.75 -7.93
CA ARG A 152 -10.17 18.05 -8.62
C ARG A 152 -11.40 18.93 -8.51
N TRP A 153 -12.56 18.37 -8.72
CA TRP A 153 -13.84 19.09 -8.60
C TRP A 153 -14.08 19.60 -7.18
N SER A 154 -13.82 18.79 -6.16
CA SER A 154 -13.98 19.17 -4.76
C SER A 154 -12.97 20.24 -4.33
N MET A 155 -11.73 20.19 -4.83
CA MET A 155 -10.67 21.15 -4.52
C MET A 155 -10.79 22.45 -5.29
N ALA A 156 -11.36 22.47 -6.48
CA ALA A 156 -11.59 23.70 -7.24
C ALA A 156 -12.48 24.73 -6.51
N ARG A 157 -13.30 24.26 -5.57
CA ARG A 157 -14.17 25.08 -4.71
C ARG A 157 -13.56 25.47 -3.39
N ALA A 158 -12.32 25.02 -3.11
CA ALA A 158 -11.68 25.29 -1.84
C ALA A 158 -11.01 26.68 -1.83
N PRO A 159 -11.16 27.50 -0.77
CA PRO A 159 -10.34 28.70 -0.59
C PRO A 159 -8.85 28.29 -0.47
N GLY A 160 -8.01 28.94 -1.25
CA GLY A 160 -6.58 28.62 -1.33
C GLY A 160 -6.13 28.09 -2.71
N GLY A 161 -7.06 27.91 -3.65
CA GLY A 161 -6.75 27.57 -5.04
C GLY A 161 -6.81 26.08 -5.34
N ALA A 162 -6.89 25.77 -6.63
CA ALA A 162 -6.91 24.41 -7.14
C ALA A 162 -5.54 23.73 -6.94
N VAL A 163 -5.56 22.52 -6.45
CA VAL A 163 -4.36 21.66 -6.41
C VAL A 163 -3.99 21.28 -7.86
N ASP A 164 -2.70 21.30 -8.17
CA ASP A 164 -2.21 20.96 -9.52
C ASP A 164 -2.67 19.54 -9.95
N ALA A 165 -2.80 19.37 -11.26
CA ALA A 165 -3.34 18.14 -11.84
C ALA A 165 -2.46 16.91 -11.54
N GLY A 166 -1.14 17.07 -11.50
CA GLY A 166 -0.18 16.01 -11.18
C GLY A 166 -0.35 15.53 -9.74
N THR A 167 -0.39 16.45 -8.78
CA THR A 167 -0.61 16.13 -7.35
C THR A 167 -1.94 15.39 -7.17
N ALA A 168 -3.04 15.88 -7.75
CA ALA A 168 -4.34 15.23 -7.65
C ALA A 168 -4.31 13.84 -8.30
N TYR A 169 -3.66 13.67 -9.45
CA TYR A 169 -3.56 12.39 -10.13
C TYR A 169 -2.78 11.35 -9.31
N PHE A 170 -1.54 11.68 -8.90
CA PHE A 170 -0.73 10.74 -8.13
C PHE A 170 -1.30 10.41 -6.75
N ALA A 171 -2.08 11.31 -6.15
CA ALA A 171 -2.78 11.05 -4.89
C ALA A 171 -3.91 10.02 -5.04
N THR A 172 -4.52 9.91 -6.22
CA THR A 172 -5.73 9.10 -6.45
C THR A 172 -5.48 7.75 -7.11
N VAL A 173 -4.37 7.59 -7.82
CA VAL A 173 -3.97 6.30 -8.41
C VAL A 173 -3.89 5.21 -7.33
N ILE A 174 -4.47 4.02 -7.61
CA ILE A 174 -4.46 2.89 -6.68
C ILE A 174 -3.16 2.10 -6.83
N GLY A 175 -2.05 2.80 -6.67
CA GLY A 175 -0.68 2.25 -6.66
C GLY A 175 -0.06 2.22 -5.26
N GLY A 176 1.20 1.83 -5.17
CA GLY A 176 1.96 1.90 -3.93
C GLY A 176 2.27 3.36 -3.53
N ALA A 177 2.19 3.66 -2.24
CA ALA A 177 2.41 5.02 -1.74
C ALA A 177 3.82 5.55 -2.06
N SER A 178 4.84 4.70 -1.97
CA SER A 178 6.23 5.07 -2.24
C SER A 178 6.46 5.36 -3.71
N GLU A 179 5.85 4.58 -4.60
CA GLU A 179 5.97 4.71 -6.05
C GLU A 179 5.26 5.97 -6.53
N MET A 180 4.06 6.23 -6.01
CA MET A 180 3.31 7.45 -6.36
C MET A 180 3.99 8.71 -5.85
N ALA A 181 4.60 8.66 -4.65
CA ALA A 181 5.42 9.75 -4.12
C ALA A 181 6.67 9.99 -5.00
N ALA A 182 7.33 8.92 -5.47
CA ALA A 182 8.48 9.04 -6.37
C ALA A 182 8.10 9.59 -7.76
N PHE A 183 6.92 9.21 -8.31
CA PHE A 183 6.41 9.83 -9.54
C PHE A 183 6.08 11.31 -9.32
N ALA A 184 5.45 11.65 -8.21
CA ALA A 184 5.14 13.03 -7.84
C ALA A 184 6.40 13.89 -7.77
N GLU A 185 7.46 13.40 -7.09
CA GLU A 185 8.75 14.08 -6.99
C GLU A 185 9.39 14.34 -8.36
N ARG A 186 9.45 13.32 -9.20
CA ARG A 186 10.05 13.41 -10.56
C ARG A 186 9.31 14.36 -11.49
N LEU A 187 8.01 14.52 -11.30
CA LEU A 187 7.15 15.31 -12.17
C LEU A 187 6.72 16.64 -11.54
N GLY A 188 7.39 17.05 -10.44
CA GLY A 188 7.21 18.35 -9.81
C GLY A 188 5.88 18.52 -9.07
N ALA A 189 5.21 17.43 -8.72
CA ALA A 189 3.98 17.44 -7.93
C ALA A 189 4.27 17.49 -6.41
N ARG A 190 3.30 17.84 -5.59
CA ARG A 190 3.44 17.94 -4.13
C ARG A 190 3.46 16.57 -3.46
N VAL A 191 4.68 16.08 -3.18
CA VAL A 191 4.96 14.79 -2.55
C VAL A 191 4.29 14.63 -1.20
N ASP A 192 4.25 15.69 -0.38
CA ASP A 192 3.63 15.74 0.93
C ASP A 192 2.12 15.39 0.87
N LEU A 193 1.39 16.04 -0.05
CA LEU A 193 -0.04 15.78 -0.25
C LEU A 193 -0.31 14.39 -0.83
N VAL A 194 0.52 13.92 -1.75
CA VAL A 194 0.41 12.57 -2.31
C VAL A 194 0.64 11.51 -1.23
N ALA A 195 1.72 11.65 -0.45
CA ALA A 195 2.02 10.72 0.64
C ALA A 195 0.93 10.73 1.72
N ALA A 196 0.39 11.92 2.05
CA ALA A 196 -0.71 12.07 3.00
C ALA A 196 -1.98 11.37 2.51
N ALA A 197 -2.36 11.57 1.24
CA ALA A 197 -3.53 10.92 0.66
C ALA A 197 -3.42 9.39 0.69
N HIS A 198 -2.28 8.84 0.30
CA HIS A 198 -2.05 7.40 0.34
C HIS A 198 -2.05 6.83 1.76
N SER A 199 -1.45 7.53 2.73
CA SER A 199 -1.44 7.09 4.12
C SER A 199 -2.85 7.05 4.72
N LEU A 200 -3.64 8.10 4.49
CA LEU A 200 -5.04 8.16 4.94
C LEU A 200 -5.90 7.09 4.24
N ARG A 201 -5.73 6.88 2.94
CA ARG A 201 -6.46 5.84 2.20
C ARG A 201 -6.17 4.46 2.77
N VAL A 202 -4.90 4.11 2.98
CA VAL A 202 -4.52 2.81 3.56
C VAL A 202 -5.12 2.65 4.96
N LEU A 203 -5.06 3.68 5.82
CA LEU A 203 -5.68 3.64 7.14
C LEU A 203 -7.18 3.34 7.05
N LEU A 204 -7.92 4.08 6.22
CA LEU A 204 -9.36 3.93 6.09
C LEU A 204 -9.74 2.53 5.57
N VAL A 205 -9.04 2.04 4.55
CA VAL A 205 -9.30 0.71 3.98
C VAL A 205 -9.03 -0.40 5.00
N VAL A 206 -7.87 -0.32 5.69
CA VAL A 206 -7.42 -1.32 6.67
C VAL A 206 -8.30 -1.34 7.93
N VAL A 207 -8.94 -0.22 8.26
CA VAL A 207 -9.91 -0.17 9.37
C VAL A 207 -11.31 -0.58 8.88
N THR A 208 -11.81 0.04 7.82
CA THR A 208 -13.21 -0.11 7.41
C THR A 208 -13.53 -1.55 6.97
N ILE A 209 -12.71 -2.16 6.11
CA ILE A 209 -13.05 -3.46 5.51
C ILE A 209 -13.07 -4.58 6.57
N PRO A 210 -12.03 -4.77 7.41
CA PRO A 210 -12.05 -5.85 8.40
C PRO A 210 -13.17 -5.69 9.43
N PHE A 211 -13.43 -4.47 9.90
CA PHE A 211 -14.54 -4.23 10.82
C PHE A 211 -15.90 -4.48 10.17
N THR A 212 -16.09 -4.07 8.91
CA THR A 212 -17.32 -4.38 8.17
C THR A 212 -17.53 -5.88 8.05
N TYR A 213 -16.48 -6.65 7.75
CA TYR A 213 -16.57 -8.12 7.65
C TYR A 213 -16.89 -8.76 9.01
N GLN A 214 -16.25 -8.31 10.07
CA GLN A 214 -16.53 -8.81 11.41
C GLN A 214 -17.97 -8.51 11.84
N PHE A 215 -18.46 -7.29 11.65
CA PHE A 215 -19.86 -6.96 11.97
C PHE A 215 -20.88 -7.69 11.11
N ALA A 216 -20.55 -7.93 9.84
CA ALA A 216 -21.40 -8.71 8.94
C ALA A 216 -21.22 -10.24 9.11
N GLN A 217 -20.38 -10.70 10.06
CA GLN A 217 -20.06 -12.10 10.30
C GLN A 217 -19.56 -12.84 9.04
N ILE A 218 -18.82 -12.10 8.19
CA ILE A 218 -18.26 -12.64 6.95
C ILE A 218 -16.92 -13.31 7.26
N HIS A 219 -16.88 -14.63 7.15
CA HIS A 219 -15.68 -15.45 7.27
C HIS A 219 -15.67 -16.47 6.13
N GLY A 220 -14.50 -16.76 5.62
CA GLY A 220 -14.30 -17.84 4.65
C GLY A 220 -14.05 -19.19 5.34
N SER A 221 -13.81 -20.19 4.53
CA SER A 221 -13.48 -21.55 5.00
C SER A 221 -12.21 -22.08 4.32
N THR A 222 -11.34 -21.21 3.81
CA THR A 222 -10.14 -21.61 3.07
C THR A 222 -8.96 -21.79 4.04
N PRO A 223 -8.64 -23.03 4.48
CA PRO A 223 -7.55 -23.28 5.39
C PRO A 223 -6.19 -23.01 4.74
N ALA A 224 -5.18 -22.74 5.57
CA ALA A 224 -3.81 -22.55 5.10
C ALA A 224 -3.18 -23.90 4.70
N PRO A 225 -2.77 -24.11 3.43
CA PRO A 225 -2.22 -25.40 2.97
C PRO A 225 -0.95 -25.82 3.74
N ALA A 226 -0.13 -24.86 4.14
CA ALA A 226 1.13 -25.13 4.84
C ALA A 226 0.97 -25.60 6.29
N ALA A 227 -0.23 -25.57 6.87
CA ALA A 227 -0.47 -26.03 8.24
C ALA A 227 -0.25 -27.57 8.38
N ALA A 228 -0.32 -28.31 7.29
CA ALA A 228 -0.14 -29.77 7.29
C ALA A 228 1.32 -30.22 7.48
N VAL A 229 2.33 -29.35 7.23
CA VAL A 229 3.76 -29.76 7.19
C VAL A 229 4.46 -29.57 8.55
N GLY A 230 3.95 -28.74 9.43
CA GLY A 230 4.62 -28.36 10.67
C GLY A 230 5.85 -27.46 10.44
N VAL A 231 6.54 -27.11 11.55
CA VAL A 231 7.75 -26.28 11.51
C VAL A 231 8.98 -27.19 11.52
N LEU A 232 9.69 -27.26 10.39
CA LEU A 232 10.91 -28.03 10.20
C LEU A 232 12.12 -27.07 10.25
N PRO A 233 13.05 -27.18 11.22
CA PRO A 233 14.12 -26.19 11.39
C PRO A 233 15.00 -25.98 10.17
N LEU A 234 15.43 -27.06 9.51
CA LEU A 234 16.25 -26.98 8.29
C LEU A 234 15.45 -26.40 7.11
N GLY A 235 14.20 -26.86 6.94
CA GLY A 235 13.29 -26.34 5.90
C GLY A 235 13.00 -24.87 6.09
N LEU A 236 12.81 -24.42 7.34
CA LEU A 236 12.61 -23.02 7.67
C LEU A 236 13.85 -22.17 7.35
N LEU A 237 15.04 -22.67 7.67
CA LEU A 237 16.29 -21.98 7.36
C LEU A 237 16.48 -21.82 5.83
N LEU A 238 16.26 -22.90 5.08
CA LEU A 238 16.36 -22.87 3.62
C LEU A 238 15.31 -21.93 2.99
N LEU A 239 14.07 -21.98 3.47
CA LEU A 239 13.00 -21.08 3.03
C LEU A 239 13.33 -19.62 3.34
N ALA A 240 13.82 -19.34 4.55
CA ALA A 240 14.24 -18.00 4.96
C ALA A 240 15.40 -17.47 4.10
N ALA A 241 16.43 -18.28 3.88
CA ALA A 241 17.56 -17.90 3.03
C ALA A 241 17.13 -17.64 1.58
N ALA A 242 16.34 -18.53 1.00
CA ALA A 242 15.88 -18.39 -0.38
C ALA A 242 14.99 -17.14 -0.56
N THR A 243 14.02 -16.92 0.34
CA THR A 243 13.12 -15.75 0.26
C THR A 243 13.84 -14.43 0.58
N ALA A 244 14.84 -14.44 1.45
CA ALA A 244 15.72 -13.30 1.69
C ALA A 244 16.56 -12.98 0.46
N ALA A 245 17.12 -13.99 -0.22
CA ALA A 245 17.86 -13.83 -1.46
C ALA A 245 16.97 -13.24 -2.58
N GLY A 246 15.71 -13.70 -2.71
CA GLY A 246 14.73 -13.14 -3.64
C GLY A 246 14.42 -11.68 -3.36
N SER A 247 14.21 -11.34 -2.07
CA SER A 247 13.98 -9.94 -1.66
C SER A 247 15.21 -9.05 -1.94
N TRP A 248 16.40 -9.57 -1.66
CA TRP A 248 17.65 -8.89 -1.96
C TRP A 248 17.85 -8.69 -3.48
N LEU A 249 17.55 -9.70 -4.31
CA LEU A 249 17.60 -9.58 -5.76
C LEU A 249 16.65 -8.49 -6.26
N MET A 250 15.39 -8.47 -5.79
CA MET A 250 14.44 -7.42 -6.14
C MET A 250 14.92 -6.03 -5.70
N LEU A 251 15.56 -5.94 -4.52
CA LEU A 251 16.18 -4.70 -4.07
C LEU A 251 17.32 -4.26 -4.99
N ARG A 252 18.18 -5.19 -5.43
CA ARG A 252 19.27 -4.92 -6.38
C ARG A 252 18.76 -4.50 -7.76
N LEU A 253 17.68 -5.11 -8.21
CA LEU A 253 16.98 -4.75 -9.45
C LEU A 253 16.15 -3.46 -9.29
N ARG A 254 16.22 -2.81 -8.13
CA ARG A 254 15.48 -1.57 -7.80
C ARG A 254 13.98 -1.68 -8.03
N GLN A 255 13.46 -2.89 -7.84
CA GLN A 255 12.02 -3.10 -7.93
C GLN A 255 11.30 -2.53 -6.71
N PRO A 256 10.11 -1.97 -6.87
CA PRO A 256 9.33 -1.45 -5.76
C PRO A 256 8.81 -2.61 -4.88
N ASN A 257 8.58 -2.32 -3.59
CA ASN A 257 8.16 -3.31 -2.58
C ASN A 257 8.99 -4.61 -2.55
N PRO A 258 10.34 -4.54 -2.59
CA PRO A 258 11.19 -5.70 -2.80
C PRO A 258 11.03 -6.76 -1.71
N TRP A 259 10.71 -6.36 -0.49
CA TRP A 259 10.60 -7.26 0.66
C TRP A 259 9.34 -8.12 0.63
N VAL A 260 8.21 -7.60 0.12
CA VAL A 260 6.98 -8.39 -0.08
C VAL A 260 7.08 -9.19 -1.37
N LEU A 261 7.37 -8.53 -2.50
CA LEU A 261 7.28 -9.16 -3.81
C LEU A 261 8.38 -10.20 -4.02
N GLY A 262 9.60 -9.93 -3.55
CA GLY A 262 10.72 -10.86 -3.69
C GLY A 262 10.53 -12.13 -2.86
N SER A 263 10.12 -11.99 -1.61
CA SER A 263 9.86 -13.15 -0.76
C SER A 263 8.64 -13.95 -1.22
N LEU A 264 7.57 -13.27 -1.63
CA LEU A 264 6.38 -13.88 -2.20
C LEU A 264 6.72 -14.69 -3.48
N ALA A 265 7.46 -14.08 -4.42
CA ALA A 265 7.79 -14.74 -5.69
C ALA A 265 8.60 -16.03 -5.48
N VAL A 266 9.59 -16.00 -4.58
CA VAL A 266 10.42 -17.18 -4.28
C VAL A 266 9.62 -18.25 -3.53
N ALA A 267 8.87 -17.87 -2.48
CA ALA A 267 8.04 -18.82 -1.76
C ALA A 267 6.97 -19.44 -2.66
N LEU A 268 6.32 -18.64 -3.52
CA LEU A 268 5.39 -19.09 -4.54
C LEU A 268 6.04 -20.11 -5.49
N ALA A 269 7.23 -19.80 -6.04
CA ALA A 269 7.93 -20.69 -6.96
C ALA A 269 8.25 -22.03 -6.31
N ILE A 270 8.71 -22.03 -5.06
CA ILE A 270 9.00 -23.25 -4.29
C ILE A 270 7.71 -24.05 -4.08
N THR A 271 6.64 -23.42 -3.62
CA THR A 271 5.38 -24.12 -3.31
C THR A 271 4.69 -24.59 -4.57
N ALA A 272 4.69 -23.80 -5.64
CA ALA A 272 4.14 -24.15 -6.95
C ALA A 272 4.88 -25.32 -7.64
N SER A 273 6.15 -25.59 -7.26
CA SER A 273 6.87 -26.79 -7.69
C SER A 273 6.55 -28.04 -6.86
N GLY A 274 5.55 -27.98 -5.97
CA GLY A 274 5.12 -29.10 -5.14
C GLY A 274 5.92 -29.27 -3.86
N HIS A 275 6.81 -28.33 -3.51
CA HIS A 275 7.63 -28.42 -2.32
C HIS A 275 7.15 -27.43 -1.26
N THR A 276 6.91 -27.93 -0.05
CA THR A 276 6.61 -27.08 1.13
C THR A 276 7.68 -27.35 2.19
N PRO A 277 8.79 -26.59 2.20
CA PRO A 277 9.93 -26.89 3.05
C PRO A 277 9.62 -26.82 4.55
N SER A 278 8.76 -25.89 4.97
CA SER A 278 8.36 -25.69 6.37
C SER A 278 7.15 -24.78 6.45
N ALA A 279 6.35 -24.93 7.50
CA ALA A 279 5.45 -23.88 7.97
C ALA A 279 6.23 -22.75 8.65
N LEU A 280 5.60 -21.57 8.77
CA LEU A 280 6.16 -20.48 9.57
C LEU A 280 5.85 -20.70 11.07
N PRO A 281 6.78 -20.35 11.97
CA PRO A 281 6.55 -20.46 13.41
C PRO A 281 5.31 -19.68 13.85
N PRO A 282 4.55 -20.21 14.83
CA PRO A 282 3.45 -19.48 15.45
C PRO A 282 3.92 -18.11 15.98
N GLY A 283 3.10 -17.10 15.84
CA GLY A 283 3.42 -15.74 16.30
C GLY A 283 4.29 -14.91 15.36
N LEU A 284 5.06 -15.52 14.43
CA LEU A 284 5.93 -14.77 13.52
C LEU A 284 5.11 -13.82 12.59
N SER A 285 3.96 -14.29 12.09
CA SER A 285 3.05 -13.44 11.31
C SER A 285 2.47 -12.30 12.14
N GLN A 286 2.18 -12.52 13.42
CA GLN A 286 1.68 -11.49 14.35
C GLN A 286 2.74 -10.43 14.63
N ALA A 287 4.00 -10.86 14.88
CA ALA A 287 5.12 -9.93 15.01
C ALA A 287 5.36 -9.10 13.75
N ALA A 288 5.21 -9.70 12.58
CA ALA A 288 5.30 -9.01 11.30
C ALA A 288 4.18 -7.97 11.12
N GLN A 289 2.94 -8.33 11.47
CA GLN A 289 1.80 -7.42 11.47
C GLN A 289 2.03 -6.22 12.41
N LEU A 290 2.53 -6.46 13.62
CA LEU A 290 2.87 -5.42 14.58
C LEU A 290 3.89 -4.43 13.99
N ALA A 291 4.96 -4.91 13.39
CA ALA A 291 5.98 -4.06 12.80
C ALA A 291 5.44 -3.20 11.64
N ILE A 292 4.56 -3.76 10.80
CA ILE A 292 3.88 -3.05 9.71
C ILE A 292 2.90 -2.02 10.29
N GLY A 293 2.07 -2.40 11.27
CA GLY A 293 1.09 -1.53 11.91
C GLY A 293 1.72 -0.30 12.55
N VAL A 294 2.80 -0.48 13.33
CA VAL A 294 3.59 0.63 13.90
C VAL A 294 4.11 1.57 12.81
N SER A 295 4.68 1.02 11.75
CA SER A 295 5.22 1.83 10.66
C SER A 295 4.17 2.65 9.92
N LEU A 296 2.94 2.16 9.86
CA LEU A 296 1.81 2.89 9.28
C LEU A 296 1.29 3.95 10.25
N GLY A 297 1.09 3.59 11.53
CA GLY A 297 0.52 4.49 12.54
C GLY A 297 1.39 5.71 12.85
N THR A 298 2.69 5.54 12.91
CA THR A 298 3.63 6.64 13.18
C THR A 298 3.71 7.71 12.08
N ARG A 299 3.03 7.54 10.95
CA ARG A 299 2.93 8.55 9.88
C ARG A 299 1.94 9.66 10.22
N PHE A 300 0.99 9.40 11.13
CA PHE A 300 -0.07 10.35 11.51
C PHE A 300 0.41 11.30 12.60
N THR A 301 1.27 12.25 12.23
CA THR A 301 1.79 13.29 13.14
C THR A 301 0.80 14.47 13.26
N PRO A 302 0.95 15.38 14.29
CA PRO A 302 0.15 16.60 14.35
C PRO A 302 0.28 17.44 13.07
N ALA A 303 1.49 17.54 12.52
CA ALA A 303 1.74 18.23 11.26
C ALA A 303 0.92 17.64 10.11
N PHE A 304 0.78 16.32 10.04
CA PHE A 304 -0.05 15.65 9.04
C PHE A 304 -1.49 16.16 9.03
N LEU A 305 -2.13 16.30 10.19
CA LEU A 305 -3.52 16.74 10.30
C LEU A 305 -3.70 18.22 9.96
N HIS A 306 -2.69 19.06 10.26
CA HIS A 306 -2.76 20.50 10.04
C HIS A 306 -2.31 20.92 8.63
N THR A 307 -1.62 20.06 7.89
CA THR A 307 -1.04 20.41 6.58
C THR A 307 -2.11 20.78 5.54
N ALA A 308 -3.23 20.07 5.49
CA ALA A 308 -4.29 20.34 4.53
C ALA A 308 -5.61 19.65 4.93
N PRO A 309 -6.36 20.17 5.94
CA PRO A 309 -7.52 19.47 6.49
C PRO A 309 -8.62 19.21 5.45
N ARG A 310 -8.86 20.17 4.54
CA ARG A 310 -9.84 19.99 3.45
C ARG A 310 -9.42 18.94 2.43
N TRP A 311 -8.12 18.87 2.10
CA TRP A 311 -7.56 17.83 1.26
C TRP A 311 -7.76 16.46 1.89
N LEU A 312 -7.44 16.32 3.18
CA LEU A 312 -7.63 15.07 3.91
C LEU A 312 -9.09 14.67 3.99
N ALA A 313 -10.00 15.62 4.25
CA ALA A 313 -11.45 15.36 4.25
C ALA A 313 -11.93 14.89 2.88
N ALA A 314 -11.50 15.56 1.79
CA ALA A 314 -11.82 15.14 0.45
C ALA A 314 -11.28 13.74 0.12
N VAL A 315 -10.04 13.46 0.49
CA VAL A 315 -9.45 12.12 0.33
C VAL A 315 -10.22 11.08 1.14
N ALA A 316 -10.65 11.39 2.36
CA ALA A 316 -11.42 10.46 3.18
C ALA A 316 -12.77 10.12 2.53
N VAL A 317 -13.56 11.12 2.14
CA VAL A 317 -14.85 10.91 1.46
C VAL A 317 -14.66 10.12 0.16
N GLY A 318 -13.69 10.51 -0.67
CA GLY A 318 -13.41 9.81 -1.92
C GLY A 318 -12.96 8.36 -1.68
N THR A 319 -12.17 8.10 -0.65
CA THR A 319 -11.77 6.72 -0.29
C THR A 319 -12.96 5.85 0.12
N LEU A 320 -13.87 6.39 0.93
CA LEU A 320 -15.10 5.67 1.28
C LEU A 320 -15.96 5.39 0.04
N GLY A 321 -16.08 6.37 -0.87
CA GLY A 321 -16.73 6.18 -2.16
C GLY A 321 -16.06 5.09 -3.01
N MET A 322 -14.73 5.03 -3.01
CA MET A 322 -13.97 3.97 -3.70
C MET A 322 -14.22 2.58 -3.08
N ILE A 323 -14.31 2.48 -1.75
CA ILE A 323 -14.63 1.20 -1.07
C ILE A 323 -16.02 0.73 -1.49
N LEU A 324 -17.03 1.61 -1.47
CA LEU A 324 -18.40 1.29 -1.87
C LEU A 324 -18.48 0.89 -3.35
N ALA A 325 -17.83 1.65 -4.23
CA ALA A 325 -17.77 1.32 -5.65
C ALA A 325 -17.07 -0.02 -5.91
N SER A 326 -15.99 -0.30 -5.18
CA SER A 326 -15.30 -1.60 -5.24
C SER A 326 -16.18 -2.74 -4.71
N ALA A 327 -17.04 -2.50 -3.72
CA ALA A 327 -17.98 -3.51 -3.22
C ALA A 327 -19.03 -3.85 -4.28
N GLY A 328 -19.61 -2.86 -4.97
CA GLY A 328 -20.54 -3.10 -6.08
C GLY A 328 -19.88 -3.85 -7.25
N PHE A 329 -18.67 -3.45 -7.64
CA PHE A 329 -17.91 -4.14 -8.67
C PHE A 329 -17.56 -5.58 -8.27
N ALA A 330 -17.11 -5.78 -7.04
CA ALA A 330 -16.76 -7.10 -6.52
C ALA A 330 -17.97 -8.03 -6.51
N TRP A 331 -19.14 -7.54 -6.11
CA TRP A 331 -20.38 -8.30 -6.15
C TRP A 331 -20.72 -8.73 -7.58
N ALA A 332 -20.66 -7.81 -8.55
CA ALA A 332 -20.93 -8.12 -9.96
C ALA A 332 -19.96 -9.18 -10.54
N VAL A 333 -18.66 -9.02 -10.27
CA VAL A 333 -17.63 -9.98 -10.70
C VAL A 333 -17.84 -11.35 -10.02
N ALA A 334 -18.15 -11.35 -8.73
CA ALA A 334 -18.38 -12.58 -7.98
C ALA A 334 -19.56 -13.38 -8.55
N GLN A 335 -20.67 -12.71 -8.88
CA GLN A 335 -21.82 -13.35 -9.53
C GLN A 335 -21.46 -13.92 -10.90
N ALA A 336 -20.73 -13.16 -11.72
CA ALA A 336 -20.35 -13.58 -13.07
C ALA A 336 -19.31 -14.71 -13.10
N ALA A 337 -18.41 -14.75 -12.11
CA ALA A 337 -17.30 -15.71 -12.06
C ALA A 337 -17.56 -16.90 -11.12
N GLY A 338 -18.66 -16.90 -10.36
CA GLY A 338 -18.93 -17.92 -9.33
C GLY A 338 -17.93 -17.85 -8.17
N LEU A 339 -17.50 -16.64 -7.81
CA LEU A 339 -16.50 -16.40 -6.75
C LEU A 339 -17.15 -15.87 -5.48
N GLU A 340 -16.43 -15.95 -4.37
CA GLU A 340 -16.86 -15.35 -3.10
C GLU A 340 -16.76 -13.82 -3.15
N PRO A 341 -17.86 -13.07 -2.95
CA PRO A 341 -17.86 -11.61 -3.07
C PRO A 341 -16.88 -10.92 -2.12
N ALA A 342 -16.72 -11.43 -0.91
CA ALA A 342 -15.81 -10.88 0.09
C ALA A 342 -14.35 -11.00 -0.34
N ALA A 343 -13.92 -12.14 -0.88
CA ALA A 343 -12.58 -12.33 -1.42
C ALA A 343 -12.31 -11.41 -2.62
N VAL A 344 -13.29 -11.27 -3.53
CA VAL A 344 -13.18 -10.37 -4.70
C VAL A 344 -13.11 -8.90 -4.24
N LEU A 345 -13.87 -8.49 -3.22
CA LEU A 345 -13.79 -7.13 -2.65
C LEU A 345 -12.41 -6.86 -2.05
N LEU A 346 -11.86 -7.79 -1.26
CA LEU A 346 -10.49 -7.65 -0.73
C LEU A 346 -9.48 -7.47 -1.86
N GLY A 347 -9.57 -8.28 -2.91
CA GLY A 347 -8.68 -8.22 -4.07
C GLY A 347 -8.76 -6.90 -4.85
N ASN A 348 -9.94 -6.28 -4.94
CA ASN A 348 -10.18 -5.05 -5.67
C ASN A 348 -10.19 -3.79 -4.79
N SER A 349 -10.10 -3.94 -3.47
CA SER A 349 -10.07 -2.81 -2.54
C SER A 349 -8.86 -1.89 -2.79
N PRO A 350 -8.97 -0.57 -2.56
CA PRO A 350 -7.88 0.38 -2.77
C PRO A 350 -6.84 0.35 -1.64
N GLY A 351 -6.60 -0.82 -1.04
CA GLY A 351 -5.61 -1.08 0.00
C GLY A 351 -4.24 -1.52 -0.53
N GLY A 352 -3.30 -1.71 0.38
CA GLY A 352 -1.98 -2.26 0.08
C GLY A 352 -1.99 -3.80 -0.01
N ILE A 353 -1.01 -4.37 -0.73
CA ILE A 353 -0.90 -5.82 -0.93
C ILE A 353 -0.81 -6.55 0.41
N ALA A 354 0.14 -6.13 1.26
CA ALA A 354 0.39 -6.81 2.54
C ALA A 354 -0.84 -6.77 3.44
N GLU A 355 -1.47 -5.61 3.57
CA GLU A 355 -2.59 -5.38 4.47
C GLU A 355 -3.84 -6.19 4.06
N MET A 356 -4.18 -6.17 2.77
CA MET A 356 -5.36 -6.89 2.28
C MET A 356 -5.16 -8.40 2.26
N CYS A 357 -3.96 -8.87 1.93
CA CYS A 357 -3.65 -10.30 1.99
C CYS A 357 -3.57 -10.82 3.44
N ILE A 358 -3.12 -9.99 4.39
CA ILE A 358 -3.21 -10.32 5.83
C ILE A 358 -4.67 -10.43 6.26
N THR A 359 -5.51 -9.49 5.82
CA THR A 359 -6.96 -9.54 6.09
C THR A 359 -7.56 -10.82 5.52
N ALA A 360 -7.26 -11.16 4.27
CA ALA A 360 -7.72 -12.41 3.66
C ALA A 360 -7.28 -13.64 4.45
N LYS A 361 -6.01 -13.65 4.94
CA LYS A 361 -5.46 -14.75 5.74
C LYS A 361 -6.19 -14.91 7.07
N VAL A 362 -6.43 -13.81 7.79
CA VAL A 362 -7.06 -13.84 9.13
C VAL A 362 -8.55 -14.15 9.03
N MET A 363 -9.21 -13.70 7.95
CA MET A 363 -10.63 -13.95 7.69
C MET A 363 -10.87 -15.24 6.89
N GLU A 364 -9.83 -16.01 6.58
CA GLU A 364 -9.87 -17.27 5.79
C GLU A 364 -10.51 -17.11 4.40
N LEU A 365 -10.36 -15.95 3.80
CA LEU A 365 -10.95 -15.54 2.52
C LEU A 365 -9.96 -15.68 1.36
N GLY A 366 -9.86 -16.83 0.74
CA GLY A 366 -9.20 -17.04 -0.56
C GLY A 366 -7.89 -16.27 -0.78
N VAL A 367 -6.90 -16.40 0.10
CA VAL A 367 -5.62 -15.66 0.07
C VAL A 367 -4.96 -15.63 -1.33
N PRO A 368 -4.91 -16.73 -2.09
CA PRO A 368 -4.31 -16.74 -3.43
C PRO A 368 -5.06 -15.83 -4.40
N LEU A 369 -6.38 -15.84 -4.37
CA LEU A 369 -7.22 -14.99 -5.21
C LEU A 369 -6.97 -13.51 -4.92
N VAL A 370 -7.04 -13.12 -3.65
CA VAL A 370 -6.77 -11.73 -3.19
C VAL A 370 -5.37 -11.29 -3.61
N THR A 371 -4.37 -12.16 -3.40
CA THR A 371 -2.98 -11.89 -3.77
C THR A 371 -2.82 -11.68 -5.27
N ALA A 372 -3.47 -12.52 -6.10
CA ALA A 372 -3.42 -12.41 -7.56
C ALA A 372 -4.01 -11.09 -8.06
N PHE A 373 -5.19 -10.70 -7.59
CA PHE A 373 -5.79 -9.39 -7.91
C PHE A 373 -4.84 -8.23 -7.58
N HIS A 374 -4.23 -8.26 -6.40
CA HIS A 374 -3.32 -7.21 -5.97
C HIS A 374 -2.03 -7.15 -6.81
N ILE A 375 -1.42 -8.30 -7.14
CA ILE A 375 -0.18 -8.35 -7.94
C ILE A 375 -0.46 -7.85 -9.35
N VAL A 376 -1.50 -8.38 -10.03
CA VAL A 376 -1.84 -7.98 -11.39
C VAL A 376 -2.17 -6.48 -11.45
N ARG A 377 -2.99 -5.98 -10.52
CA ARG A 377 -3.27 -4.56 -10.39
C ARG A 377 -2.01 -3.74 -10.20
N TYR A 378 -1.13 -4.15 -9.28
CA TYR A 378 0.08 -3.42 -8.96
C TYR A 378 0.99 -3.27 -10.17
N VAL A 379 1.21 -4.36 -10.92
CA VAL A 379 2.04 -4.34 -12.13
C VAL A 379 1.43 -3.43 -13.20
N ILE A 380 0.14 -3.59 -13.49
CA ILE A 380 -0.56 -2.81 -14.53
C ILE A 380 -0.59 -1.33 -14.16
N VAL A 381 -0.94 -1.00 -12.93
CA VAL A 381 -0.97 0.40 -12.46
C VAL A 381 0.42 1.02 -12.53
N LEU A 382 1.45 0.31 -12.08
CA LEU A 382 2.83 0.83 -12.13
C LEU A 382 3.29 1.12 -13.57
N LEU A 383 2.99 0.22 -14.50
CA LEU A 383 3.38 0.37 -15.91
C LEU A 383 2.61 1.49 -16.61
N LEU A 384 1.31 1.66 -16.30
CA LEU A 384 0.45 2.59 -17.01
C LEU A 384 0.37 3.99 -16.38
N THR A 385 0.73 4.17 -15.11
CA THR A 385 0.64 5.47 -14.42
C THR A 385 1.42 6.57 -15.14
N GLY A 386 2.67 6.32 -15.53
CA GLY A 386 3.51 7.29 -16.26
C GLY A 386 2.93 7.66 -17.62
N PRO A 387 2.67 6.69 -18.51
CA PRO A 387 2.04 6.92 -19.82
C PRO A 387 0.69 7.66 -19.74
N ILE A 388 -0.19 7.28 -18.81
CA ILE A 388 -1.49 7.95 -18.62
C ILE A 388 -1.28 9.40 -18.19
N HIS A 389 -0.36 9.66 -17.23
CA HIS A 389 -0.05 11.02 -16.83
C HIS A 389 0.42 11.88 -18.03
N GLN A 390 1.39 11.39 -18.79
CA GLN A 390 1.96 12.13 -19.92
C GLN A 390 0.94 12.41 -21.03
N ARG A 391 0.06 11.44 -21.30
CA ARG A 391 -0.90 11.55 -22.42
C ARG A 391 -2.15 12.36 -22.09
N PHE A 392 -2.66 12.23 -20.86
CA PHE A 392 -3.99 12.74 -20.51
C PHE A 392 -4.00 13.81 -19.40
N ILE A 393 -2.98 13.85 -18.53
CA ILE A 393 -2.97 14.76 -17.38
C ILE A 393 -2.06 15.96 -17.63
N ALA A 394 -0.82 15.75 -18.08
CA ALA A 394 0.13 16.82 -18.35
C ALA A 394 -0.36 17.85 -19.41
N PRO A 395 -1.03 17.46 -20.51
CA PRO A 395 -1.58 18.42 -21.46
C PRO A 395 -2.69 19.30 -20.90
N VAL A 396 -3.43 18.84 -19.89
CA VAL A 396 -4.47 19.61 -19.20
C VAL A 396 -3.86 20.67 -18.28
N ALA A 397 -2.72 20.37 -17.68
CA ALA A 397 -1.99 21.31 -16.81
C ALA A 397 -1.31 22.46 -17.62
N ALA A 398 -1.01 22.23 -18.89
CA ALA A 398 -0.38 23.20 -19.79
C ALA A 398 -1.36 24.16 -20.49
N ARG A 399 -2.68 24.02 -20.27
CA ARG A 399 -3.68 24.97 -20.78
C ARG A 399 -3.83 26.11 -19.79
N PRO A 400 -3.60 27.38 -20.23
CA PRO A 400 -3.73 28.57 -19.38
C PRO A 400 -5.17 28.77 -18.88
#